data_3d7e271f28d25f13d42d249ce525efb2
#
_entry.id   3d7e271f28d25f13d42d249ce525efb2
#
_cell.length_a   1.000
_cell.length_b   1.000
_cell.length_c   1.000
_cell.angle_alpha   90.00
_cell.angle_beta   90.00
_cell.angle_gamma   90.00
#
_symmetry.space_group_name_H-M   'P 1'
#
loop_
_entity.id
_entity.type
_entity.pdbx_description
1 polymer ?
#
loop_
_entity_poly.entity_id
_entity_poly.type
_entity_poly.pdbx_seq_one_letter_code
_entity_poly.pdbx_strand_id
1 'polypeptide(L)'
;MRQVRHEDWGMRSTVIRLEGRQYQRQNCRRRFRQQFPGIQKYQRSSEAFQTMIFRQHLDDINRSRLGKREGIGAATAERYFQRGLRRQFAQLHPQNCPQVLGIDEHFFTRRKGFATTLCDLKNRKIYDVVLGRSEAALAS
;
A
#
# COMPACT_ATOMS: atom_id res chain seq x y z
N MET A 1 1.14 -7.90 -27.23
CA MET A 1 0.50 -6.67 -26.73
C MET A 1 -0.12 -6.95 -25.36
N ARG A 2 0.06 -6.08 -24.35
CA ARG A 2 -0.47 -6.24 -22.99
C ARG A 2 -1.31 -5.01 -22.63
N GLN A 3 -2.48 -5.23 -22.04
CA GLN A 3 -3.32 -4.15 -21.52
C GLN A 3 -3.09 -3.98 -20.01
N VAL A 4 -2.99 -2.74 -19.56
CA VAL A 4 -2.76 -2.36 -18.18
C VAL A 4 -3.77 -1.29 -17.78
N ARG A 5 -4.56 -1.57 -16.75
CA ARG A 5 -5.48 -0.59 -16.17
C ARG A 5 -4.68 0.59 -15.60
N HIS A 6 -5.06 1.80 -15.96
CA HIS A 6 -4.44 3.04 -15.49
C HIS A 6 -5.43 3.86 -14.67
N GLU A 7 -4.94 4.86 -13.96
CA GLU A 7 -5.76 5.86 -13.28
C GLU A 7 -6.79 6.46 -14.23
N ASP A 8 -7.98 6.69 -13.73
CA ASP A 8 -9.08 7.19 -14.54
C ASP A 8 -8.81 8.64 -15.00
N TRP A 9 -9.20 8.93 -16.22
CA TRP A 9 -9.20 10.31 -16.73
C TRP A 9 -10.59 10.91 -16.50
N GLY A 10 -10.71 11.65 -15.41
CA GLY A 10 -12.02 12.14 -14.94
C GLY A 10 -12.93 10.96 -14.60
N MET A 11 -14.05 10.84 -15.27
CA MET A 11 -15.02 9.76 -15.09
C MET A 11 -14.82 8.59 -16.07
N ARG A 12 -13.77 8.60 -16.88
CA ARG A 12 -13.52 7.58 -17.89
C ARG A 12 -12.41 6.63 -17.46
N SER A 13 -12.71 5.34 -17.53
CA SER A 13 -11.72 4.32 -17.26
C SER A 13 -10.63 4.29 -18.33
N THR A 14 -9.37 4.29 -17.92
CA THR A 14 -8.22 4.37 -18.80
C THR A 14 -7.45 3.04 -18.84
N VAL A 15 -7.09 2.61 -20.04
CA VAL A 15 -6.28 1.41 -20.27
C VAL A 15 -5.07 1.76 -21.14
N ILE A 16 -3.88 1.43 -20.67
CA ILE A 16 -2.64 1.58 -21.44
C ILE A 16 -2.38 0.28 -22.21
N ARG A 17 -2.18 0.38 -23.51
CA ARG A 17 -1.72 -0.73 -24.35
C ARG A 17 -0.20 -0.67 -24.45
N LEU A 18 0.47 -1.74 -24.03
CA LEU A 18 1.92 -1.84 -24.02
C LEU A 18 2.41 -2.82 -25.09
N GLU A 19 3.33 -2.33 -25.90
CA GLU A 19 4.12 -3.15 -26.81
C GLU A 19 5.54 -3.24 -26.28
N GLY A 20 5.81 -4.30 -25.52
CA GLY A 20 7.13 -4.51 -24.93
C GLY A 20 8.07 -5.23 -25.89
N ARG A 21 9.28 -4.73 -26.02
CA ARG A 21 10.37 -5.36 -26.77
C ARG A 21 11.22 -6.25 -25.87
N GLN A 22 11.72 -7.33 -26.43
CA GLN A 22 12.72 -8.19 -25.80
C GLN A 22 14.07 -7.92 -26.46
N TYR A 23 15.07 -7.76 -25.65
CA TYR A 23 16.44 -7.52 -26.09
C TYR A 23 17.34 -8.65 -25.65
N GLN A 24 18.42 -8.87 -26.40
CA GLN A 24 19.49 -9.81 -26.05
C GLN A 24 20.82 -9.09 -26.10
N ARG A 25 21.61 -9.21 -25.03
CA ARG A 25 22.99 -8.70 -25.04
C ARG A 25 23.87 -9.59 -25.94
N GLN A 26 24.63 -8.98 -26.83
CA GLN A 26 25.52 -9.71 -27.74
C GLN A 26 26.61 -10.46 -26.99
N ASN A 27 27.24 -9.83 -25.96
CA ASN A 27 28.39 -10.39 -25.26
C ASN A 27 28.08 -11.60 -24.37
N CYS A 28 26.92 -11.61 -23.69
CA CYS A 28 26.59 -12.65 -22.71
C CYS A 28 25.29 -13.41 -23.02
N ARG A 29 24.66 -13.12 -24.16
CA ARG A 29 23.38 -13.71 -24.65
C ARG A 29 22.21 -13.63 -23.64
N ARG A 30 22.36 -12.85 -22.54
CA ARG A 30 21.28 -12.63 -21.57
C ARG A 30 20.15 -11.85 -22.23
N ARG A 31 18.92 -12.36 -22.02
CA ARG A 31 17.69 -11.72 -22.51
C ARG A 31 17.08 -10.86 -21.44
N PHE A 32 16.59 -9.68 -21.79
CA PHE A 32 15.84 -8.79 -20.91
C PHE A 32 14.67 -8.16 -21.69
N ARG A 33 13.64 -7.82 -20.96
CA ARG A 33 12.46 -7.16 -21.51
C ARG A 33 12.48 -5.69 -21.19
N GLN A 34 11.91 -4.89 -22.07
CA GLN A 34 11.67 -3.48 -21.81
C GLN A 34 10.89 -3.30 -20.51
N GLN A 35 11.35 -2.38 -19.68
CA GLN A 35 10.66 -1.95 -18.47
C GLN A 35 9.89 -0.67 -18.77
N PHE A 36 8.75 -0.52 -18.11
CA PHE A 36 7.91 0.66 -18.24
C PHE A 36 7.81 1.31 -16.85
N PRO A 37 8.13 2.62 -16.71
CA PRO A 37 8.00 3.33 -15.44
C PRO A 37 6.58 3.21 -14.88
N GLY A 38 6.45 2.95 -13.59
CA GLY A 38 5.16 2.81 -12.92
C GLY A 38 4.34 1.57 -13.29
N ILE A 39 4.92 0.62 -14.03
CA ILE A 39 4.26 -0.64 -14.39
C ILE A 39 5.23 -1.80 -14.18
N GLN A 40 5.04 -2.54 -13.10
CA GLN A 40 5.90 -3.67 -12.77
C GLN A 40 5.65 -4.87 -13.70
N LYS A 41 6.65 -5.76 -13.74
CA LYS A 41 6.59 -6.99 -14.52
C LYS A 41 5.34 -7.81 -14.16
N TYR A 42 4.59 -8.25 -15.17
CA TYR A 42 3.36 -9.05 -15.05
C TYR A 42 2.16 -8.36 -14.36
N GLN A 43 2.25 -7.13 -13.92
CA GLN A 43 1.09 -6.43 -13.35
C GLN A 43 0.10 -6.00 -14.44
N ARG A 44 -1.20 -6.15 -14.14
CA ARG A 44 -2.31 -5.72 -15.00
C ARG A 44 -2.81 -4.32 -14.66
N SER A 45 -2.19 -3.65 -13.72
CA SER A 45 -2.47 -2.28 -13.31
C SER A 45 -1.19 -1.48 -13.14
N SER A 46 -1.24 -0.19 -13.45
CA SER A 46 -0.17 0.75 -13.16
C SER A 46 -0.10 1.09 -11.67
N GLU A 47 1.00 1.67 -11.24
CA GLU A 47 1.15 2.19 -9.87
C GLU A 47 0.20 3.36 -9.61
N ALA A 48 -0.08 4.20 -10.62
CA ALA A 48 -1.07 5.28 -10.50
C ALA A 48 -2.46 4.73 -10.19
N PHE A 49 -2.93 3.68 -10.89
CA PHE A 49 -4.21 3.03 -10.58
C PHE A 49 -4.23 2.45 -9.16
N GLN A 50 -3.15 1.79 -8.72
CA GLN A 50 -3.06 1.25 -7.35
C GLN A 50 -3.12 2.36 -6.30
N THR A 51 -2.49 3.50 -6.58
CA THR A 51 -2.51 4.67 -5.70
C THR A 51 -3.90 5.32 -5.66
N MET A 52 -4.59 5.38 -6.79
CA MET A 52 -5.98 5.84 -6.86
C MET A 52 -6.90 4.98 -5.98
N ILE A 53 -6.81 3.65 -6.09
CA ILE A 53 -7.57 2.71 -5.24
C ILE A 53 -7.25 2.92 -3.76
N PHE A 54 -5.99 3.12 -3.42
CA PHE A 54 -5.57 3.38 -2.04
C PHE A 54 -6.19 4.67 -1.48
N ARG A 55 -6.12 5.78 -2.23
CA ARG A 55 -6.71 7.07 -1.82
C ARG A 55 -8.22 6.97 -1.63
N GLN A 56 -8.93 6.38 -2.59
CA GLN A 56 -10.37 6.19 -2.51
C GLN A 56 -10.82 5.35 -1.32
N HIS A 57 -9.98 4.41 -0.87
CA HIS A 57 -10.26 3.64 0.34
C HIS A 57 -9.99 4.45 1.62
N LEU A 58 -9.02 5.36 1.61
CA LEU A 58 -8.83 6.31 2.71
C LEU A 58 -10.02 7.29 2.85
N ASP A 59 -10.70 7.59 1.72
CA ASP A 59 -11.91 8.43 1.68
C ASP A 59 -13.20 7.62 2.02
N ASP A 60 -13.09 6.62 2.91
CA ASP A 60 -14.17 5.79 3.45
C ASP A 60 -14.94 4.91 2.45
N ILE A 61 -14.44 4.72 1.23
CA ILE A 61 -15.06 3.78 0.29
C ILE A 61 -14.64 2.35 0.62
N ASN A 62 -15.59 1.52 1.07
CA ASN A 62 -15.25 0.15 1.42
C ASN A 62 -14.75 -0.66 0.20
N ARG A 63 -13.91 -1.67 0.47
CA ARG A 63 -13.23 -2.50 -0.54
C ARG A 63 -14.16 -3.22 -1.51
N SER A 64 -15.31 -3.68 -1.03
CA SER A 64 -16.29 -4.36 -1.87
C SER A 64 -16.92 -3.41 -2.89
N ARG A 65 -17.34 -2.23 -2.43
CA ARG A 65 -17.89 -1.17 -3.31
C ARG A 65 -16.85 -0.68 -4.32
N LEU A 66 -15.63 -0.49 -3.86
CA LEU A 66 -14.50 -0.08 -4.68
C LEU A 66 -14.21 -1.14 -5.77
N GLY A 67 -14.15 -2.41 -5.36
CA GLY A 67 -13.96 -3.52 -6.29
C GLY A 67 -15.01 -3.59 -7.39
N LYS A 68 -16.29 -3.43 -7.03
CA LYS A 68 -17.40 -3.39 -7.99
C LYS A 68 -17.29 -2.21 -8.95
N ARG A 69 -17.00 -1.02 -8.43
CA ARG A 69 -16.89 0.21 -9.24
C ARG A 69 -15.74 0.14 -10.24
N GLU A 70 -14.60 -0.35 -9.81
CA GLU A 70 -13.38 -0.39 -10.62
C GLU A 70 -13.18 -1.71 -11.39
N GLY A 71 -14.12 -2.65 -11.30
CA GLY A 71 -14.03 -3.94 -11.97
C GLY A 71 -12.87 -4.82 -11.48
N ILE A 72 -12.49 -4.72 -10.19
CA ILE A 72 -11.45 -5.53 -9.56
C ILE A 72 -12.03 -6.34 -8.41
N GLY A 73 -11.43 -7.49 -8.12
CA GLY A 73 -11.84 -8.29 -6.95
C GLY A 73 -11.48 -7.59 -5.63
N ALA A 74 -12.31 -7.78 -4.59
CA ALA A 74 -12.08 -7.22 -3.25
C ALA A 74 -10.68 -7.56 -2.69
N ALA A 75 -10.20 -8.79 -2.93
CA ALA A 75 -8.85 -9.21 -2.54
C ALA A 75 -7.75 -8.42 -3.28
N THR A 76 -8.01 -7.96 -4.51
CA THR A 76 -7.07 -7.11 -5.26
C THR A 76 -7.07 -5.70 -4.71
N ALA A 77 -8.25 -5.13 -4.40
CA ALA A 77 -8.37 -3.84 -3.73
C ALA A 77 -7.63 -3.86 -2.38
N GLU A 78 -7.80 -4.93 -1.58
CA GLU A 78 -7.07 -5.14 -0.33
C GLU A 78 -5.55 -5.11 -0.53
N ARG A 79 -5.03 -5.86 -1.51
CA ARG A 79 -3.58 -5.89 -1.78
C ARG A 79 -3.04 -4.52 -2.18
N TYR A 80 -3.81 -3.71 -2.91
CA TYR A 80 -3.40 -2.35 -3.27
C TYR A 80 -3.41 -1.44 -2.06
N PHE A 81 -4.43 -1.56 -1.20
CA PHE A 81 -4.49 -0.84 0.06
C PHE A 81 -3.30 -1.15 0.96
N GLN A 82 -3.03 -2.43 1.22
CA GLN A 82 -1.90 -2.86 2.04
C GLN A 82 -0.54 -2.39 1.48
N ARG A 83 -0.40 -2.37 0.16
CA ARG A 83 0.82 -1.85 -0.48
C ARG A 83 0.96 -0.34 -0.28
N GLY A 84 -0.12 0.41 -0.44
CA GLY A 84 -0.14 1.85 -0.20
C GLY A 84 0.20 2.19 1.25
N LEU A 85 -0.42 1.47 2.19
CA LEU A 85 -0.18 1.61 3.62
C LEU A 85 1.31 1.38 3.98
N ARG A 86 1.90 0.28 3.49
CA ARG A 86 3.34 0.01 3.70
C ARG A 86 4.24 1.11 3.15
N ARG A 87 3.89 1.69 2.00
CA ARG A 87 4.64 2.82 1.43
C ARG A 87 4.55 4.07 2.30
N GLN A 88 3.36 4.38 2.84
CA GLN A 88 3.20 5.49 3.78
C GLN A 88 4.01 5.25 5.05
N PHE A 89 3.90 4.08 5.66
CA PHE A 89 4.67 3.75 6.86
C PHE A 89 6.19 3.84 6.62
N ALA A 90 6.69 3.38 5.48
CA ALA A 90 8.11 3.50 5.14
C ALA A 90 8.60 4.95 5.01
N GLN A 91 7.68 5.89 4.74
CA GLN A 91 7.99 7.33 4.66
C GLN A 91 7.90 8.05 6.01
N LEU A 92 7.20 7.44 6.99
CA LEU A 92 7.00 8.04 8.31
C LEU A 92 8.19 7.83 9.28
N HIS A 93 9.15 7.00 8.97
CA HIS A 93 10.32 6.74 9.79
C HIS A 93 11.58 7.49 9.30
N PRO A 94 12.43 8.02 10.23
CA PRO A 94 12.34 7.94 11.68
C PRO A 94 11.54 9.10 12.28
N GLN A 95 10.57 8.81 13.12
CA GLN A 95 9.96 9.84 13.95
C GLN A 95 10.86 10.06 15.16
N ASN A 96 11.15 11.32 15.50
CA ASN A 96 11.83 11.66 16.75
C ASN A 96 11.01 11.17 17.93
N CYS A 97 11.68 10.69 18.98
CA CYS A 97 11.01 10.26 20.20
C CYS A 97 10.12 11.39 20.74
N PRO A 98 8.86 11.13 21.05
CA PRO A 98 7.96 12.16 21.56
C PRO A 98 8.43 12.67 22.92
N GLN A 99 8.28 13.98 23.17
CA GLN A 99 8.63 14.58 24.47
C GLN A 99 7.66 14.15 25.58
N VAL A 100 6.40 13.90 25.20
CA VAL A 100 5.36 13.43 26.13
C VAL A 100 4.70 12.23 25.48
N LEU A 101 4.99 11.03 26.00
CA LEU A 101 4.46 9.77 25.50
C LEU A 101 3.22 9.37 26.31
N GLY A 102 2.10 9.20 25.62
CA GLY A 102 0.91 8.53 26.14
C GLY A 102 0.90 7.08 25.71
N ILE A 103 0.44 6.21 26.60
CA ILE A 103 0.31 4.76 26.31
C ILE A 103 -1.12 4.38 26.61
N ASP A 104 -1.77 3.72 25.65
CA ASP A 104 -3.12 3.18 25.78
C ASP A 104 -3.17 1.75 25.30
N GLU A 105 -3.79 0.88 26.09
CA GLU A 105 -3.94 -0.54 25.79
C GLU A 105 -5.41 -0.83 25.48
N HIS A 106 -5.66 -1.47 24.35
CA HIS A 106 -7.00 -1.90 24.01
C HIS A 106 -7.02 -3.31 23.43
N PHE A 107 -8.13 -3.99 23.66
CA PHE A 107 -8.35 -5.32 23.11
C PHE A 107 -8.62 -5.23 21.61
N PHE A 108 -7.76 -5.84 20.81
CA PHE A 108 -7.85 -5.75 19.37
C PHE A 108 -8.74 -6.84 18.75
N THR A 109 -8.43 -8.10 18.99
CA THR A 109 -9.24 -9.25 18.58
C THR A 109 -8.93 -10.47 19.46
N ARG A 110 -9.89 -11.44 19.53
CA ARG A 110 -9.66 -12.70 20.26
C ARG A 110 -8.40 -13.45 19.79
N ARG A 111 -8.09 -13.38 18.49
CA ARG A 111 -6.93 -14.07 17.91
C ARG A 111 -5.61 -13.32 18.13
N LYS A 112 -5.64 -11.99 18.11
CA LYS A 112 -4.44 -11.13 18.20
C LYS A 112 -4.21 -10.55 19.58
N GLY A 113 -5.20 -10.65 20.48
CA GLY A 113 -5.11 -10.15 21.85
C GLY A 113 -5.16 -8.62 21.92
N PHE A 114 -4.24 -8.05 22.66
CA PHE A 114 -4.14 -6.61 22.91
C PHE A 114 -3.27 -5.91 21.86
N ALA A 115 -3.54 -4.64 21.66
CA ALA A 115 -2.66 -3.70 20.99
C ALA A 115 -2.38 -2.54 21.93
N THR A 116 -1.14 -2.08 21.93
CA THR A 116 -0.69 -0.90 22.68
C THR A 116 -0.50 0.24 21.69
N THR A 117 -1.19 1.33 21.90
CA THR A 117 -1.06 2.56 21.11
C THR A 117 -0.15 3.52 21.85
N LEU A 118 0.91 3.95 21.19
CA LEU A 118 1.84 4.96 21.66
C LEU A 118 1.46 6.31 21.03
N CYS A 119 1.20 7.31 21.86
CA CYS A 119 0.72 8.62 21.43
C CYS A 119 1.73 9.72 21.74
N ASP A 120 2.02 10.58 20.78
CA ASP A 120 2.68 11.86 21.01
C ASP A 120 1.63 12.86 21.51
N LEU A 121 1.51 13.01 22.81
CA LEU A 121 0.49 13.87 23.43
C LEU A 121 0.72 15.35 23.13
N LYS A 122 1.96 15.79 23.00
CA LYS A 122 2.29 17.17 22.66
C LYS A 122 1.78 17.55 21.27
N ASN A 123 1.98 16.67 20.29
CA ASN A 123 1.60 16.90 18.90
C ASN A 123 0.24 16.30 18.53
N ARG A 124 -0.48 15.71 19.50
CA ARG A 124 -1.81 15.10 19.33
C ARG A 124 -1.89 14.10 18.17
N LYS A 125 -0.92 13.20 18.07
CA LYS A 125 -0.87 12.18 17.01
C LYS A 125 -0.46 10.82 17.55
N ILE A 126 -0.85 9.78 16.83
CA ILE A 126 -0.36 8.42 17.10
C ILE A 126 1.11 8.37 16.67
N TYR A 127 1.96 7.92 17.60
CA TYR A 127 3.38 7.72 17.37
C TYR A 127 3.64 6.33 16.79
N ASP A 128 3.07 5.29 17.44
CA ASP A 128 3.19 3.91 17.00
C ASP A 128 2.05 3.04 17.53
N VAL A 129 1.87 1.85 16.93
CA VAL A 129 0.91 0.85 17.41
C VAL A 129 1.59 -0.52 17.40
N VAL A 130 1.75 -1.11 18.56
CA VAL A 130 2.42 -2.39 18.77
C VAL A 130 1.40 -3.47 19.11
N LEU A 131 1.52 -4.66 18.51
CA LEU A 131 0.70 -5.81 18.89
C LEU A 131 1.25 -6.44 20.16
N GLY A 132 0.43 -6.51 21.20
CA GLY A 132 0.81 -7.00 22.51
C GLY A 132 0.83 -5.88 23.55
N ARG A 133 1.06 -6.28 24.82
CA ARG A 133 1.17 -5.38 25.97
C ARG A 133 2.35 -5.74 26.87
N SER A 134 3.16 -6.71 26.48
CA SER A 134 4.34 -7.10 27.25
C SER A 134 5.51 -6.18 26.93
N GLU A 135 6.41 -6.04 27.89
CA GLU A 135 7.65 -5.29 27.72
C GLU A 135 8.46 -5.77 26.50
N ALA A 136 8.50 -7.07 26.28
CA ALA A 136 9.16 -7.66 25.10
C ALA A 136 8.50 -7.24 23.77
N ALA A 137 7.17 -7.02 23.75
CA ALA A 137 6.48 -6.54 22.56
C ALA A 137 6.72 -5.05 22.29
N LEU A 138 6.99 -4.27 23.34
CA LEU A 138 7.26 -2.84 23.23
C LEU A 138 8.73 -2.53 22.88
N ALA A 139 9.63 -3.48 23.13
CA ALA A 139 11.07 -3.35 22.84
C ALA A 139 11.47 -3.80 21.41
N SER A 140 10.52 -4.28 20.61
CA SER A 140 10.75 -4.75 19.23
C SER A 140 10.58 -3.61 18.23
#